data_25634b1c471b82f73775300514263184
#
_entry.id   25634b1c471b82f73775300514263184
#
_cell.length_a   1.000
_cell.length_b   1.000
_cell.length_c   1.000
_cell.angle_alpha   90.00
_cell.angle_beta   90.00
_cell.angle_gamma   90.00
#
_symmetry.space_group_name_H-M   'P 1'
#
loop_
_entity.id
_entity.type
_entity.pdbx_description
1 polymer ?
#
loop_
_entity_poly.entity_id
_entity_poly.type
_entity_poly.pdbx_seq_one_letter_code
_entity_poly.pdbx_strand_id
1 'polypeptide(L)'
;EMPGEEGYPAYLSSRLAEFYERAGRVICSGQDDREGAITAIGAVSPPGGDISEPVTQSTLRIVKVFWGLDASLAYRRHFPAVNWLLSYSLYTDRLSDWMKKEVATDWDQIRLELMGILQEEADLEEIVRLVGVDALSLKDRLTLETARSIREDYLHQNAFHDVDTYTSMDKIGRAHV
;
A
#
# COMPACT_ATOMS: atom_id res chain seq x y z
N GLU A 1 28.28 23.45 8.10
CA GLU A 1 27.57 22.54 7.16
C GLU A 1 26.61 23.37 6.31
N MET A 2 26.63 23.14 4.98
CA MET A 2 25.66 23.84 4.11
C MET A 2 24.26 23.28 4.38
N PRO A 3 23.28 24.12 4.72
CA PRO A 3 21.90 23.67 4.87
C PRO A 3 21.31 23.26 3.49
N GLY A 4 20.64 22.13 3.46
CA GLY A 4 19.85 21.70 2.32
C GLY A 4 18.45 22.34 2.31
N GLU A 5 17.51 21.71 1.62
CA GLU A 5 16.12 22.16 1.56
C GLU A 5 15.51 22.24 2.98
N GLU A 6 14.74 23.27 3.25
CA GLU A 6 14.03 23.51 4.52
C GLU A 6 14.90 23.45 5.78
N GLY A 7 16.21 23.71 5.67
CA GLY A 7 17.14 23.69 6.80
C GLY A 7 17.65 22.30 7.20
N TYR A 8 17.28 21.25 6.48
CA TYR A 8 17.83 19.91 6.67
C TYR A 8 19.29 19.83 6.18
N PRO A 9 20.11 18.92 6.75
CA PRO A 9 21.47 18.71 6.27
C PRO A 9 21.51 18.21 4.81
N ALA A 10 22.45 18.70 4.01
CA ALA A 10 22.61 18.28 2.62
C ALA A 10 22.86 16.76 2.46
N TYR A 11 23.33 16.08 3.50
CA TYR A 11 23.57 14.64 3.52
C TYR A 11 22.39 13.80 4.01
N LEU A 12 21.20 14.37 4.21
CA LEU A 12 20.02 13.66 4.72
C LEU A 12 19.71 12.40 3.90
N SER A 13 19.60 12.53 2.58
CA SER A 13 19.26 11.41 1.70
C SER A 13 20.29 10.29 1.76
N SER A 14 21.61 10.62 1.79
CA SER A 14 22.64 9.59 1.87
C SER A 14 22.63 8.85 3.21
N ARG A 15 22.35 9.53 4.31
CA ARG A 15 22.25 8.87 5.63
C ARG A 15 21.02 7.99 5.74
N LEU A 16 19.89 8.40 5.17
CA LEU A 16 18.70 7.56 5.09
C LEU A 16 18.96 6.31 4.22
N ALA A 17 19.64 6.47 3.07
CA ALA A 17 20.02 5.36 2.22
C ALA A 17 20.91 4.36 2.96
N GLU A 18 21.98 4.82 3.61
CA GLU A 18 22.87 3.97 4.43
C GLU A 18 22.11 3.19 5.52
N PHE A 19 21.06 3.79 6.09
CA PHE A 19 20.23 3.11 7.10
C PHE A 19 19.38 2.01 6.48
N TYR A 20 18.62 2.32 5.42
CA TYR A 20 17.70 1.36 4.80
C TYR A 20 18.42 0.26 4.02
N GLU A 21 19.63 0.50 3.49
CA GLU A 21 20.46 -0.51 2.84
C GLU A 21 20.87 -1.66 3.75
N ARG A 22 20.79 -1.48 5.08
CA ARG A 22 21.05 -2.55 6.05
C ARG A 22 19.94 -3.59 6.10
N ALA A 23 18.77 -3.29 5.58
CA ALA A 23 17.67 -4.24 5.45
C ALA A 23 17.85 -5.07 4.18
N GLY A 24 17.65 -6.38 4.30
CA GLY A 24 17.75 -7.28 3.16
C GLY A 24 17.94 -8.73 3.58
N ARG A 25 17.99 -9.60 2.59
CA ARG A 25 18.32 -11.02 2.75
C ARG A 25 19.78 -11.23 2.38
N VAL A 26 20.52 -11.86 3.26
CA VAL A 26 21.96 -12.08 3.13
C VAL A 26 22.34 -13.50 3.51
N ILE A 27 23.44 -13.99 2.96
CA ILE A 27 24.13 -15.18 3.45
C ILE A 27 25.00 -14.73 4.62
N CYS A 28 24.74 -15.29 5.81
CA CYS A 28 25.46 -14.92 7.01
C CYS A 28 26.92 -15.38 6.93
N SER A 29 27.85 -14.56 7.43
CA SER A 29 29.23 -14.96 7.60
C SER A 29 29.32 -16.13 8.60
N GLY A 30 29.98 -17.23 8.22
CA GLY A 30 30.10 -18.45 9.03
C GLY A 30 30.33 -19.68 8.17
N GLN A 31 30.28 -20.85 8.79
CA GLN A 31 30.57 -22.13 8.11
C GLN A 31 29.33 -22.80 7.50
N ASP A 32 28.13 -22.31 7.79
CA ASP A 32 26.88 -23.08 7.58
C ASP A 32 26.01 -22.53 6.41
N ASP A 33 26.52 -21.63 5.60
CA ASP A 33 25.76 -20.96 4.50
C ASP A 33 24.33 -20.51 4.89
N ARG A 34 24.16 -20.10 6.16
CA ARG A 34 22.87 -19.69 6.69
C ARG A 34 22.40 -18.40 6.03
N GLU A 35 21.16 -18.39 5.63
CA GLU A 35 20.50 -17.17 5.20
C GLU A 35 19.85 -16.44 6.38
N GLY A 36 19.95 -15.12 6.37
CA GLY A 36 19.28 -14.24 7.31
C GLY A 36 18.58 -13.11 6.57
N ALA A 37 17.49 -12.61 7.14
CA ALA A 37 16.77 -11.47 6.57
C ALA A 37 16.42 -10.45 7.66
N ILE A 38 16.58 -9.17 7.33
CA ILE A 38 16.14 -8.04 8.14
C ILE A 38 15.15 -7.23 7.32
N THR A 39 13.97 -7.00 7.89
CA THR A 39 12.98 -6.09 7.33
C THR A 39 12.95 -4.83 8.18
N ALA A 40 13.15 -3.66 7.55
CA ALA A 40 13.02 -2.37 8.19
C ALA A 40 11.66 -1.75 7.82
N ILE A 41 10.88 -1.38 8.83
CA ILE A 41 9.62 -0.66 8.68
C ILE A 41 9.82 0.73 9.28
N GLY A 42 9.92 1.74 8.41
CA GLY A 42 10.07 3.13 8.83
C GLY A 42 8.70 3.83 8.91
N ALA A 43 8.39 4.42 10.05
CA ALA A 43 7.23 5.29 10.19
C ALA A 43 7.67 6.75 10.05
N VAL A 44 7.17 7.43 9.03
CA VAL A 44 7.42 8.85 8.78
C VAL A 44 6.13 9.62 8.99
N SER A 45 6.19 10.68 9.77
CA SER A 45 5.03 11.53 10.08
C SER A 45 5.33 12.96 9.62
N PRO A 46 4.99 13.31 8.38
CA PRO A 46 5.25 14.66 7.87
C PRO A 46 4.37 15.69 8.57
N PRO A 47 4.91 16.87 8.90
CA PRO A 47 4.14 17.96 9.48
C PRO A 47 2.95 18.34 8.58
N GLY A 48 1.76 18.46 9.16
CA GLY A 48 0.54 18.79 8.42
C GLY A 48 0.08 17.74 7.39
N GLY A 49 0.71 16.56 7.36
CA GLY A 49 0.41 15.51 6.35
C GLY A 49 1.02 15.82 4.97
N ASP A 50 1.91 16.75 4.87
CA ASP A 50 2.55 17.14 3.61
C ASP A 50 3.63 16.13 3.19
N ILE A 51 3.30 15.28 2.23
CA ILE A 51 4.21 14.25 1.69
C ILE A 51 5.38 14.90 0.90
N SER A 52 5.30 16.17 0.51
CA SER A 52 6.36 16.87 -0.22
C SER A 52 7.55 17.28 0.66
N GLU A 53 7.44 17.13 1.97
CA GLU A 53 8.48 17.42 2.96
C GLU A 53 9.77 16.62 2.68
N PRO A 54 10.97 17.22 2.86
CA PRO A 54 12.25 16.64 2.43
C PRO A 54 12.58 15.25 3.00
N VAL A 55 12.24 14.95 4.27
CA VAL A 55 12.51 13.64 4.88
C VAL A 55 11.64 12.57 4.22
N THR A 56 10.36 12.88 4.02
CA THR A 56 9.40 11.97 3.37
C THR A 56 9.82 11.70 1.93
N GLN A 57 10.12 12.76 1.17
CA GLN A 57 10.56 12.63 -0.22
C GLN A 57 11.88 11.85 -0.36
N SER A 58 12.85 12.12 0.52
CA SER A 58 14.10 11.36 0.53
C SER A 58 13.88 9.88 0.87
N THR A 59 12.97 9.58 1.80
CA THR A 59 12.61 8.21 2.16
C THR A 59 11.93 7.49 1.00
N LEU A 60 10.95 8.11 0.35
CA LEU A 60 10.22 7.51 -0.78
C LEU A 60 11.12 7.17 -1.97
N ARG A 61 12.21 7.93 -2.19
CA ARG A 61 13.20 7.62 -3.24
C ARG A 61 14.03 6.38 -2.95
N ILE A 62 14.12 5.97 -1.69
CA ILE A 62 14.99 4.86 -1.24
C ILE A 62 14.18 3.59 -1.06
N VAL A 63 13.00 3.67 -0.43
CA VAL A 63 12.19 2.49 -0.07
C VAL A 63 11.49 1.90 -1.29
N LYS A 64 11.32 0.59 -1.28
CA LYS A 64 10.65 -0.15 -2.36
C LYS A 64 9.16 -0.36 -2.10
N VAL A 65 8.72 -0.19 -0.87
CA VAL A 65 7.32 -0.34 -0.47
C VAL A 65 6.91 0.89 0.30
N PHE A 66 5.74 1.40 -0.03
CA PHE A 66 5.14 2.54 0.66
C PHE A 66 3.68 2.23 1.02
N TRP A 67 3.35 2.48 2.26
CA TRP A 67 1.97 2.44 2.78
C TRP A 67 1.54 3.84 3.15
N GLY A 68 0.71 4.43 2.31
CA GLY A 68 0.14 5.76 2.56
C GLY A 68 -0.98 5.68 3.58
N LEU A 69 -0.77 6.19 4.79
CA LEU A 69 -1.83 6.29 5.79
C LEU A 69 -2.73 7.49 5.47
N ASP A 70 -4.04 7.27 5.52
CA ASP A 70 -5.05 8.28 5.18
C ASP A 70 -5.96 8.55 6.39
N ALA A 71 -5.90 9.78 6.89
CA ALA A 71 -6.72 10.21 8.01
C ALA A 71 -8.23 10.14 7.69
N SER A 72 -8.64 10.37 6.43
CA SER A 72 -10.04 10.31 6.03
C SER A 72 -10.61 8.89 6.16
N LEU A 73 -9.82 7.86 5.86
CA LEU A 73 -10.17 6.46 6.08
C LEU A 73 -10.33 6.16 7.58
N ALA A 74 -9.39 6.64 8.40
CA ALA A 74 -9.46 6.47 9.85
C ALA A 74 -10.70 7.16 10.46
N TYR A 75 -11.05 8.36 10.02
CA TYR A 75 -12.27 9.05 10.45
C TYR A 75 -13.54 8.32 10.06
N ARG A 76 -13.55 7.66 8.92
CA ARG A 76 -14.65 6.77 8.47
C ARG A 76 -14.63 5.41 9.17
N ARG A 77 -13.68 5.16 10.08
CA ARG A 77 -13.45 3.89 10.78
C ARG A 77 -13.15 2.73 9.84
N HIS A 78 -12.57 3.01 8.68
CA HIS A 78 -12.04 2.00 7.80
C HIS A 78 -10.61 1.66 8.23
N PHE A 79 -10.36 0.41 8.62
CA PHE A 79 -9.07 -0.08 9.07
C PHE A 79 -8.68 -1.36 8.32
N PRO A 80 -7.37 -1.54 8.03
CA PRO A 80 -6.28 -0.57 8.20
C PRO A 80 -6.51 0.69 7.34
N ALA A 81 -6.17 1.86 7.88
CA ALA A 81 -6.38 3.14 7.21
C ALA A 81 -5.25 3.41 6.17
N VAL A 82 -5.00 2.43 5.32
CA VAL A 82 -4.00 2.47 4.25
C VAL A 82 -4.69 2.81 2.93
N ASN A 83 -4.28 3.92 2.32
CA ASN A 83 -4.82 4.33 1.03
C ASN A 83 -4.27 3.44 -0.08
N TRP A 84 -5.13 2.65 -0.70
CA TRP A 84 -4.78 1.67 -1.73
C TRP A 84 -4.32 2.28 -3.05
N LEU A 85 -4.75 3.51 -3.38
CA LEU A 85 -4.32 4.20 -4.60
C LEU A 85 -2.96 4.88 -4.46
N LEU A 86 -2.59 5.31 -3.24
CA LEU A 86 -1.31 5.93 -2.96
C LEU A 86 -0.21 4.91 -2.63
N SER A 87 -0.61 3.77 -2.08
CA SER A 87 0.33 2.73 -1.64
C SER A 87 0.86 1.93 -2.80
N TYR A 88 2.14 1.54 -2.73
CA TYR A 88 2.76 0.74 -3.78
C TYR A 88 3.82 -0.22 -3.25
N SER A 89 4.13 -1.23 -4.06
CA SER A 89 5.27 -2.11 -3.88
C SER A 89 6.00 -2.30 -5.21
N LEU A 90 7.29 -2.01 -5.23
CA LEU A 90 8.17 -2.28 -6.37
C LEU A 90 8.67 -3.73 -6.41
N TYR A 91 8.24 -4.57 -5.47
CA TYR A 91 8.55 -5.99 -5.47
C TYR A 91 7.50 -6.85 -6.18
N THR A 92 6.41 -6.26 -6.65
CA THR A 92 5.27 -6.99 -7.23
C THR A 92 5.72 -7.96 -8.34
N ASP A 93 6.50 -7.48 -9.30
CA ASP A 93 6.96 -8.33 -10.41
C ASP A 93 7.87 -9.48 -9.95
N ARG A 94 8.72 -9.23 -8.96
CA ARG A 94 9.60 -10.26 -8.40
C ARG A 94 8.87 -11.33 -7.59
N LEU A 95 7.73 -10.97 -7.01
CA LEU A 95 6.90 -11.86 -6.20
C LEU A 95 5.82 -12.56 -7.02
N SER A 96 5.59 -12.17 -8.28
CA SER A 96 4.54 -12.68 -9.14
C SER A 96 4.56 -14.21 -9.24
N ASP A 97 5.69 -14.82 -9.55
CA ASP A 97 5.81 -16.27 -9.67
C ASP A 97 5.53 -17.00 -8.36
N TRP A 98 5.99 -16.43 -7.25
CA TRP A 98 5.70 -16.98 -5.91
C TRP A 98 4.20 -16.86 -5.58
N MET A 99 3.60 -15.70 -5.84
CA MET A 99 2.18 -15.46 -5.59
C MET A 99 1.30 -16.39 -6.44
N LYS A 100 1.64 -16.60 -7.72
CA LYS A 100 0.93 -17.53 -8.60
C LYS A 100 0.99 -18.98 -8.11
N LYS A 101 2.11 -19.36 -7.52
CA LYS A 101 2.30 -20.72 -7.02
C LYS A 101 1.64 -20.95 -5.66
N GLU A 102 1.79 -20.01 -4.71
CA GLU A 102 1.42 -20.21 -3.32
C GLU A 102 0.04 -19.63 -2.95
N VAL A 103 -0.50 -18.71 -3.77
CA VAL A 103 -1.78 -18.04 -3.48
C VAL A 103 -2.83 -18.39 -4.55
N ALA A 104 -2.66 -17.87 -5.77
CA ALA A 104 -3.60 -18.11 -6.86
C ALA A 104 -2.91 -17.93 -8.22
N THR A 105 -3.20 -18.81 -9.18
CA THR A 105 -2.56 -18.80 -10.51
C THR A 105 -2.83 -17.52 -11.30
N ASP A 106 -3.95 -16.87 -11.05
CA ASP A 106 -4.44 -15.64 -11.68
C ASP A 106 -4.25 -14.39 -10.81
N TRP A 107 -3.43 -14.48 -9.75
CA TRP A 107 -3.16 -13.41 -8.78
C TRP A 107 -2.93 -12.04 -9.41
N ASP A 108 -2.04 -11.95 -10.41
CA ASP A 108 -1.69 -10.66 -11.03
C ASP A 108 -2.88 -10.04 -11.76
N GLN A 109 -3.67 -10.87 -12.46
CA GLN A 109 -4.85 -10.41 -13.19
C GLN A 109 -5.89 -9.85 -12.23
N ILE A 110 -6.21 -10.60 -11.17
CA ILE A 110 -7.20 -10.20 -10.17
C ILE A 110 -6.79 -8.91 -9.49
N ARG A 111 -5.52 -8.81 -9.08
CA ARG A 111 -5.00 -7.59 -8.48
C ARG A 111 -5.16 -6.38 -9.41
N LEU A 112 -4.87 -6.54 -10.69
CA LEU A 112 -5.02 -5.46 -11.68
C LEU A 112 -6.48 -5.06 -11.87
N GLU A 113 -7.39 -6.02 -11.97
CA GLU A 113 -8.82 -5.78 -12.10
C GLU A 113 -9.38 -5.06 -10.86
N LEU A 114 -9.03 -5.53 -9.66
CA LEU A 114 -9.44 -4.92 -8.41
C LEU A 114 -8.96 -3.46 -8.30
N MET A 115 -7.69 -3.22 -8.59
CA MET A 115 -7.13 -1.87 -8.58
C MET A 115 -7.77 -0.97 -9.64
N GLY A 116 -8.12 -1.54 -10.82
CA GLY A 116 -8.86 -0.83 -11.87
C GLY A 116 -10.24 -0.37 -11.41
N ILE A 117 -10.99 -1.24 -10.73
CA ILE A 117 -12.32 -0.91 -10.18
C ILE A 117 -12.22 0.19 -9.13
N LEU A 118 -11.24 0.11 -8.23
CA LEU A 118 -11.02 1.12 -7.18
C LEU A 118 -10.57 2.47 -7.75
N GLN A 119 -9.81 2.48 -8.85
CA GLN A 119 -9.45 3.70 -9.55
C GLN A 119 -10.67 4.31 -10.25
N GLU A 120 -11.46 3.49 -10.95
CA GLU A 120 -12.71 3.94 -11.60
C GLU A 120 -13.70 4.50 -10.58
N GLU A 121 -13.79 3.90 -9.38
CA GLU A 121 -14.59 4.45 -8.28
C GLU A 121 -14.15 5.87 -7.90
N ALA A 122 -12.83 6.09 -7.73
CA ALA A 122 -12.30 7.40 -7.35
C ALA A 122 -12.66 8.47 -8.40
N ASP A 123 -12.55 8.14 -9.68
CA ASP A 123 -12.91 9.02 -10.79
C ASP A 123 -14.44 9.31 -10.81
N LEU A 124 -15.26 8.28 -10.56
CA LEU A 124 -16.71 8.43 -10.48
C LEU A 124 -17.16 9.22 -9.25
N GLU A 125 -16.48 9.10 -8.12
CA GLU A 125 -16.79 9.88 -6.90
C GLU A 125 -16.67 11.40 -7.15
N GLU A 126 -15.74 11.84 -7.98
CA GLU A 126 -15.62 13.25 -8.37
C GLU A 126 -16.85 13.69 -9.18
N ILE A 127 -17.31 12.86 -10.11
CA ILE A 127 -18.51 13.13 -10.91
C ILE A 127 -19.75 13.17 -10.01
N VAL A 128 -19.88 12.21 -9.09
CA VAL A 128 -21.00 12.15 -8.14
C VAL A 128 -21.09 13.40 -7.28
N ARG A 129 -19.97 13.96 -6.85
CA ARG A 129 -19.95 15.23 -6.07
C ARG A 129 -20.52 16.41 -6.86
N LEU A 130 -20.37 16.41 -8.18
CA LEU A 130 -20.79 17.52 -9.04
C LEU A 130 -22.24 17.39 -9.49
N VAL A 131 -22.67 16.19 -9.89
CA VAL A 131 -23.96 16.00 -10.56
C VAL A 131 -24.92 15.03 -9.84
N GLY A 132 -24.46 14.39 -8.78
CA GLY A 132 -25.23 13.40 -8.01
C GLY A 132 -25.23 12.00 -8.63
N VAL A 133 -25.58 11.00 -7.82
CA VAL A 133 -25.59 9.58 -8.20
C VAL A 133 -26.63 9.28 -9.29
N ASP A 134 -27.75 10.05 -9.32
CA ASP A 134 -28.85 9.81 -10.26
C ASP A 134 -28.47 10.11 -11.73
N ALA A 135 -27.44 10.89 -11.95
CA ALA A 135 -26.92 11.19 -13.29
C ALA A 135 -26.03 10.07 -13.87
N LEU A 136 -25.62 9.11 -13.06
CA LEU A 136 -24.75 8.01 -13.49
C LEU A 136 -25.49 6.96 -14.31
N SER A 137 -24.77 6.35 -15.25
CA SER A 137 -25.25 5.18 -15.98
C SER A 137 -25.41 3.96 -15.04
N LEU A 138 -26.20 2.97 -15.47
CA LEU A 138 -26.35 1.72 -14.71
C LEU A 138 -25.01 0.99 -14.52
N LYS A 139 -24.13 1.08 -15.52
CA LYS A 139 -22.78 0.50 -15.45
C LYS A 139 -21.96 1.18 -14.36
N ASP A 140 -21.94 2.50 -14.33
CA ASP A 140 -21.16 3.27 -13.35
C ASP A 140 -21.66 3.03 -11.93
N ARG A 141 -22.97 2.93 -11.75
CA ARG A 141 -23.58 2.56 -10.46
C ARG A 141 -23.15 1.16 -10.01
N LEU A 142 -23.09 0.20 -10.95
CA LEU A 142 -22.59 -1.15 -10.65
C LEU A 142 -21.12 -1.11 -10.24
N THR A 143 -20.27 -0.34 -10.94
CA THR A 143 -18.86 -0.14 -10.56
C THR A 143 -18.75 0.40 -9.14
N LEU A 144 -19.52 1.42 -8.77
CA LEU A 144 -19.53 1.98 -7.42
C LEU A 144 -19.92 0.95 -6.34
N GLU A 145 -20.97 0.17 -6.58
CA GLU A 145 -21.41 -0.88 -5.63
C GLU A 145 -20.36 -2.00 -5.52
N THR A 146 -19.74 -2.42 -6.63
CA THR A 146 -18.68 -3.40 -6.63
C THR A 146 -17.45 -2.89 -5.85
N ALA A 147 -17.04 -1.66 -6.10
CA ALA A 147 -15.93 -1.04 -5.37
C ALA A 147 -16.23 -0.90 -3.87
N ARG A 148 -17.47 -0.57 -3.53
CA ARG A 148 -17.93 -0.53 -2.14
C ARG A 148 -17.79 -1.89 -1.45
N SER A 149 -18.22 -2.97 -2.09
CA SER A 149 -18.07 -4.32 -1.54
C SER A 149 -16.58 -4.68 -1.38
N ILE A 150 -15.73 -4.35 -2.35
CA ILE A 150 -14.28 -4.53 -2.23
C ILE A 150 -13.73 -3.80 -0.99
N ARG A 151 -14.12 -2.56 -0.76
CA ARG A 151 -13.65 -1.77 0.37
C ARG A 151 -14.17 -2.29 1.71
N GLU A 152 -15.47 -2.55 1.81
CA GLU A 152 -16.14 -2.85 3.07
C GLU A 152 -16.00 -4.33 3.47
N ASP A 153 -16.04 -5.26 2.51
CA ASP A 153 -16.07 -6.68 2.80
C ASP A 153 -14.67 -7.33 2.69
N TYR A 154 -13.78 -6.76 1.87
CA TYR A 154 -12.47 -7.34 1.63
C TYR A 154 -11.31 -6.53 2.23
N LEU A 155 -11.21 -5.23 1.94
CA LEU A 155 -10.10 -4.40 2.43
C LEU A 155 -10.26 -4.02 3.89
N HIS A 156 -11.49 -3.81 4.37
CA HIS A 156 -11.74 -3.51 5.77
C HIS A 156 -11.46 -4.74 6.64
N GLN A 157 -10.68 -4.54 7.71
CA GLN A 157 -10.34 -5.60 8.66
C GLN A 157 -10.51 -5.10 10.08
N ASN A 158 -11.09 -5.93 10.93
CA ASN A 158 -11.19 -5.67 12.36
C ASN A 158 -10.12 -6.48 13.12
N ALA A 159 -9.07 -5.80 13.57
CA ALA A 159 -7.96 -6.44 14.29
C ALA A 159 -8.37 -7.16 15.59
N PHE A 160 -9.56 -6.90 16.11
CA PHE A 160 -10.11 -7.56 17.31
C PHE A 160 -11.07 -8.72 16.98
N HIS A 161 -11.26 -9.02 15.72
CA HIS A 161 -12.07 -10.16 15.28
C HIS A 161 -11.18 -11.35 14.96
N ASP A 162 -11.53 -12.54 15.47
CA ASP A 162 -10.70 -13.74 15.38
C ASP A 162 -10.26 -14.10 13.94
N VAL A 163 -11.15 -13.86 12.97
CA VAL A 163 -10.85 -14.14 11.55
C VAL A 163 -9.90 -13.13 10.94
N ASP A 164 -10.03 -11.84 11.31
CA ASP A 164 -9.24 -10.76 10.73
C ASP A 164 -7.89 -10.55 11.43
N THR A 165 -7.78 -10.98 12.69
CA THR A 165 -6.52 -10.87 13.48
C THR A 165 -5.36 -11.59 12.79
N TYR A 166 -5.63 -12.72 12.14
CA TYR A 166 -4.67 -13.50 11.38
C TYR A 166 -5.24 -13.82 10.00
N THR A 167 -5.22 -12.84 9.10
CA THR A 167 -5.70 -13.03 7.73
C THR A 167 -4.82 -14.03 6.99
N SER A 168 -5.40 -15.17 6.61
CA SER A 168 -4.71 -16.19 5.84
C SER A 168 -4.54 -15.77 4.37
N MET A 169 -3.58 -16.39 3.68
CA MET A 169 -3.41 -16.20 2.23
C MET A 169 -4.64 -16.64 1.43
N ASP A 170 -5.46 -17.55 1.97
CA ASP A 170 -6.72 -17.98 1.35
C ASP A 170 -7.76 -16.85 1.26
N LYS A 171 -7.77 -15.90 2.22
CA LYS A 171 -8.64 -14.71 2.12
C LYS A 171 -8.27 -13.87 0.90
N ILE A 172 -6.99 -13.78 0.61
CA ILE A 172 -6.47 -13.07 -0.57
C ILE A 172 -6.93 -13.76 -1.86
N GLY A 173 -7.01 -15.11 -1.86
CA GLY A 173 -7.47 -15.91 -3.00
C GLY A 173 -9.00 -16.02 -3.14
N ARG A 174 -9.78 -15.64 -2.11
CA ARG A 174 -11.26 -15.74 -2.09
C ARG A 174 -12.00 -14.47 -2.49
N ALA A 175 -11.30 -13.45 -2.94
CA ALA A 175 -11.93 -12.26 -3.52
C ALA A 175 -12.71 -12.55 -4.84
N HIS A 176 -13.09 -13.82 -5.03
CA HIS A 176 -13.73 -14.35 -6.24
C HIS A 176 -15.19 -14.79 -6.07
N VAL A 177 -15.80 -14.58 -4.94
CA VAL A 177 -17.20 -15.01 -4.75
C VAL A 177 -18.13 -13.83 -4.70
#